data_303dff5ec1a2d7ea5855adeaa2dda125
#
_entry.id   303dff5ec1a2d7ea5855adeaa2dda125
#
_cell.length_a   1.000
_cell.length_b   1.000
_cell.length_c   1.000
_cell.angle_alpha   90.00
_cell.angle_beta   90.00
_cell.angle_gamma   90.00
#
_symmetry.space_group_name_H-M   'P 1'
#
loop_
_entity.id
_entity.type
_entity.pdbx_description
1 polymer ?
#
loop_
_entity_poly.entity_id
_entity_poly.type
_entity_poly.pdbx_seq_one_letter_code
_entity_poly.pdbx_strand_id
1 'polypeptide(L)'
;KAIRRMISDVRPDYAAVVWDAGIPDHRMALHPGYKQNRDDMPDDLEVQEEPIRRTLPLMGVRCVFLEETEADDLIASYVNQARSRGFECVVATNDKDILQLVGEGVCVYSSGSAAGDAKEGFRLLGIPEVTEKWGVPPAMIGDVLALTGDAADNIPGITGVGVKTASKWLGRFGSLGALLERCGEDPKIDAKISPHRDLILKNRRMVTLDTGLPLPLPIEAMGIDPCYPELIAAMKEFGFRSLTADIEREDRERSGAVPKEGTDPDAGRVEPEKGARVENLSREETIAPVQGELFS
;
A
#
# COMPACT_ATOMS: atom_id res chain seq x y z
N LYS A 1 9.11 14.11 -2.04
CA LYS A 1 8.52 14.16 -3.41
C LYS A 1 7.50 13.03 -3.62
N ALA A 2 7.80 11.77 -3.25
CA ALA A 2 6.91 10.63 -3.46
C ALA A 2 5.51 10.86 -2.83
N ILE A 3 5.44 11.19 -1.54
CA ILE A 3 4.17 11.41 -0.82
C ILE A 3 3.34 12.52 -1.48
N ARG A 4 3.96 13.64 -1.88
CA ARG A 4 3.25 14.71 -2.59
C ARG A 4 2.67 14.23 -3.92
N ARG A 5 3.40 13.39 -4.65
CA ARG A 5 2.90 12.78 -5.87
C ARG A 5 1.71 11.86 -5.57
N MET A 6 1.81 11.00 -4.56
CA MET A 6 0.71 10.12 -4.15
C MET A 6 -0.55 10.91 -3.80
N ILE A 7 -0.42 12.00 -3.03
CA ILE A 7 -1.54 12.89 -2.69
C ILE A 7 -2.13 13.53 -3.97
N SER A 8 -1.28 13.97 -4.90
CA SER A 8 -1.74 14.55 -6.16
C SER A 8 -2.44 13.54 -7.08
N ASP A 9 -1.93 12.31 -7.14
CA ASP A 9 -2.47 11.25 -8.01
C ASP A 9 -3.79 10.68 -7.44
N VAL A 10 -3.85 10.47 -6.11
CA VAL A 10 -5.00 9.84 -5.42
C VAL A 10 -6.05 10.86 -5.00
N ARG A 11 -5.64 12.08 -4.62
CA ARG A 11 -6.49 13.16 -4.07
C ARG A 11 -7.35 12.70 -2.90
N PRO A 12 -6.74 12.13 -1.85
CA PRO A 12 -7.50 11.59 -0.74
C PRO A 12 -8.03 12.71 0.17
N ASP A 13 -9.17 12.48 0.83
CA ASP A 13 -9.71 13.36 1.88
C ASP A 13 -8.90 13.22 3.18
N TYR A 14 -8.37 12.03 3.45
CA TYR A 14 -7.63 11.69 4.66
C TYR A 14 -6.32 11.00 4.29
N ALA A 15 -5.24 11.32 4.99
CA ALA A 15 -3.95 10.66 4.81
C ALA A 15 -3.15 10.53 6.10
N ALA A 16 -2.50 9.39 6.27
CA ALA A 16 -1.54 9.16 7.34
C ALA A 16 -0.34 8.35 6.83
N VAL A 17 0.80 8.54 7.48
CA VAL A 17 1.96 7.64 7.37
C VAL A 17 1.99 6.79 8.64
N VAL A 18 1.97 5.48 8.46
CA VAL A 18 2.05 4.51 9.55
C VAL A 18 3.49 4.08 9.71
N TRP A 19 3.98 4.09 10.96
CA TRP A 19 5.35 3.74 11.31
C TRP A 19 5.39 2.45 12.09
N ASP A 20 6.42 1.64 11.85
CA ASP A 20 6.74 0.51 12.73
C ASP A 20 7.12 1.01 14.13
N ALA A 21 6.61 0.34 15.15
CA ALA A 21 6.90 0.65 16.55
C ALA A 21 7.18 -0.61 17.38
N GLY A 22 7.72 -1.64 16.74
CA GLY A 22 8.15 -2.87 17.35
C GLY A 22 7.66 -4.11 16.64
N ILE A 23 8.02 -5.27 17.19
CA ILE A 23 7.59 -6.58 16.71
C ILE A 23 6.59 -7.15 17.71
N PRO A 24 5.40 -7.60 17.30
CA PRO A 24 4.41 -8.14 18.20
C PRO A 24 4.90 -9.41 18.90
N ASP A 25 4.72 -9.49 20.23
CA ASP A 25 5.12 -10.63 21.06
C ASP A 25 4.62 -11.97 20.54
N HIS A 26 3.42 -12.01 19.98
CA HIS A 26 2.84 -13.25 19.47
C HIS A 26 3.62 -13.82 18.28
N ARG A 27 4.22 -12.97 17.40
CA ARG A 27 5.08 -13.41 16.29
C ARG A 27 6.41 -13.93 16.81
N MET A 28 7.01 -13.24 17.79
CA MET A 28 8.25 -13.69 18.45
C MET A 28 8.05 -15.02 19.19
N ALA A 29 6.92 -15.20 19.89
CA ALA A 29 6.58 -16.46 20.54
C ALA A 29 6.39 -17.62 19.56
N LEU A 30 5.81 -17.35 18.36
CA LEU A 30 5.65 -18.36 17.32
C LEU A 30 6.99 -18.67 16.63
N HIS A 31 7.82 -17.68 16.40
CA HIS A 31 9.07 -17.81 15.67
C HIS A 31 10.15 -16.88 16.22
N PRO A 32 10.99 -17.33 17.18
CA PRO A 32 12.04 -16.51 17.80
C PRO A 32 13.04 -15.92 16.79
N GLY A 33 13.19 -16.52 15.60
CA GLY A 33 14.03 -16.03 14.51
C GLY A 33 13.36 -15.03 13.57
N TYR A 34 12.14 -14.57 13.85
CA TYR A 34 11.39 -13.65 13.01
C TYR A 34 12.18 -12.34 12.81
N LYS A 35 12.36 -11.95 11.56
CA LYS A 35 13.11 -10.74 11.14
C LYS A 35 14.58 -10.65 11.59
N GLN A 36 15.17 -11.72 12.16
CA GLN A 36 16.57 -11.72 12.62
C GLN A 36 17.61 -11.59 11.49
N ASN A 37 17.21 -11.82 10.23
CA ASN A 37 18.04 -11.68 9.06
C ASN A 37 17.96 -10.28 8.42
N ARG A 38 17.25 -9.35 9.03
CA ARG A 38 17.23 -7.94 8.57
C ARG A 38 18.49 -7.26 9.06
N ASP A 39 19.14 -6.56 8.12
CA ASP A 39 20.26 -5.67 8.48
C ASP A 39 19.75 -4.46 9.26
N ASP A 40 20.61 -3.88 10.09
CA ASP A 40 20.33 -2.62 10.75
C ASP A 40 20.10 -1.51 9.71
N MET A 41 19.31 -0.50 10.10
CA MET A 41 19.09 0.65 9.23
C MET A 41 20.44 1.34 8.97
N PRO A 42 20.79 1.63 7.70
CA PRO A 42 22.01 2.40 7.41
C PRO A 42 21.99 3.76 8.09
N ASP A 43 23.11 4.19 8.65
CA ASP A 43 23.26 5.47 9.38
C ASP A 43 22.74 6.66 8.53
N ASP A 44 23.04 6.67 7.22
CA ASP A 44 22.59 7.69 6.28
C ASP A 44 21.05 7.78 6.16
N LEU A 45 20.33 6.71 6.45
CA LEU A 45 18.88 6.67 6.44
C LEU A 45 18.31 7.02 7.81
N GLU A 46 18.93 6.54 8.89
CA GLU A 46 18.54 6.82 10.27
C GLU A 46 18.48 8.32 10.55
N VAL A 47 19.52 9.07 10.13
CA VAL A 47 19.59 10.53 10.31
C VAL A 47 18.49 11.29 9.53
N GLN A 48 17.82 10.65 8.57
CA GLN A 48 16.74 11.25 7.80
C GLN A 48 15.36 11.04 8.44
N GLU A 49 15.23 10.10 9.37
CA GLU A 49 13.92 9.75 9.95
C GLU A 49 13.29 10.93 10.70
N GLU A 50 14.05 11.59 11.59
CA GLU A 50 13.54 12.73 12.34
C GLU A 50 13.11 13.91 11.44
N PRO A 51 13.91 14.37 10.46
CA PRO A 51 13.49 15.35 9.47
C PRO A 51 12.21 14.96 8.72
N ILE A 52 12.04 13.68 8.36
CA ILE A 52 10.83 13.20 7.68
C ILE A 52 9.64 13.29 8.63
N ARG A 53 9.75 12.77 9.86
CA ARG A 53 8.69 12.82 10.89
C ARG A 53 8.26 14.25 11.22
N ARG A 54 9.21 15.20 11.24
CA ARG A 54 8.94 16.63 11.44
C ARG A 54 8.21 17.27 10.25
N THR A 55 8.53 16.84 9.03
CA THR A 55 8.01 17.46 7.80
C THR A 55 6.59 16.98 7.45
N LEU A 56 6.26 15.73 7.71
CA LEU A 56 4.97 15.15 7.33
C LEU A 56 3.76 15.89 7.92
N PRO A 57 3.72 16.24 9.22
CA PRO A 57 2.64 17.04 9.79
C PRO A 57 2.52 18.42 9.13
N LEU A 58 3.62 19.05 8.74
CA LEU A 58 3.61 20.33 8.02
C LEU A 58 3.00 20.21 6.61
N MET A 59 3.06 19.01 6.01
CA MET A 59 2.38 18.68 4.77
C MET A 59 0.88 18.36 4.96
N GLY A 60 0.37 18.41 6.19
CA GLY A 60 -0.98 18.00 6.55
C GLY A 60 -1.16 16.49 6.63
N VAL A 61 -0.07 15.70 6.65
CA VAL A 61 -0.13 14.24 6.72
C VAL A 61 0.21 13.77 8.13
N ARG A 62 -0.71 13.03 8.75
CA ARG A 62 -0.50 12.55 10.12
C ARG A 62 0.50 11.40 10.16
N CYS A 63 1.35 11.37 11.19
CA CYS A 63 2.18 10.23 11.54
C CYS A 63 1.47 9.43 12.64
N VAL A 64 1.28 8.15 12.43
CA VAL A 64 0.64 7.24 13.39
C VAL A 64 1.50 6.02 13.63
N PHE A 65 1.51 5.55 14.84
CA PHE A 65 2.14 4.29 15.27
C PHE A 65 1.41 3.76 16.50
N LEU A 66 1.61 2.50 16.79
CA LEU A 66 1.13 1.85 18.01
C LEU A 66 2.29 1.04 18.58
N GLU A 67 2.64 1.26 19.85
CA GLU A 67 3.75 0.57 20.51
C GLU A 67 3.63 -0.96 20.39
N GLU A 68 4.77 -1.63 20.27
CA GLU A 68 4.86 -3.09 20.14
C GLU A 68 4.08 -3.66 18.94
N THR A 69 3.88 -2.85 17.89
CA THR A 69 3.06 -3.21 16.74
C THR A 69 3.79 -2.90 15.43
N GLU A 70 3.64 -3.78 14.45
CA GLU A 70 4.11 -3.56 13.09
C GLU A 70 3.17 -2.63 12.31
N ALA A 71 3.74 -1.81 11.43
CA ALA A 71 2.98 -0.90 10.58
C ALA A 71 1.90 -1.63 9.77
N ASP A 72 2.19 -2.83 9.27
CA ASP A 72 1.28 -3.62 8.43
C ASP A 72 -0.01 -4.02 9.15
N ASP A 73 0.09 -4.40 10.44
CA ASP A 73 -1.07 -4.74 11.26
C ASP A 73 -1.91 -3.50 11.58
N LEU A 74 -1.25 -2.38 11.86
CA LEU A 74 -1.96 -1.12 12.09
C LEU A 74 -2.63 -0.60 10.81
N ILE A 75 -1.96 -0.71 9.65
CA ILE A 75 -2.55 -0.41 8.34
C ILE A 75 -3.77 -1.30 8.09
N ALA A 76 -3.65 -2.61 8.33
CA ALA A 76 -4.76 -3.55 8.14
C ALA A 76 -5.97 -3.20 9.02
N SER A 77 -5.72 -2.77 10.26
CA SER A 77 -6.76 -2.34 11.19
C SER A 77 -7.44 -1.04 10.74
N TYR A 78 -6.68 -0.06 10.23
CA TYR A 78 -7.23 1.15 9.63
C TYR A 78 -8.07 0.84 8.39
N VAL A 79 -7.57 0.00 7.47
CA VAL A 79 -8.29 -0.41 6.27
C VAL A 79 -9.59 -1.10 6.63
N ASN A 80 -9.57 -2.02 7.61
CA ASN A 80 -10.76 -2.74 8.06
C ASN A 80 -11.83 -1.78 8.63
N GLN A 81 -11.42 -0.84 9.49
CA GLN A 81 -12.34 0.16 10.03
C GLN A 81 -12.88 1.11 8.95
N ALA A 82 -12.02 1.59 8.05
CA ALA A 82 -12.42 2.48 6.96
C ALA A 82 -13.45 1.81 6.04
N ARG A 83 -13.20 0.56 5.63
CA ARG A 83 -14.14 -0.23 4.82
C ARG A 83 -15.50 -0.42 5.50
N SER A 84 -15.52 -0.74 6.79
CA SER A 84 -16.75 -0.93 7.54
C SER A 84 -17.64 0.34 7.57
N ARG A 85 -17.03 1.49 7.26
CA ARG A 85 -17.67 2.80 7.21
C ARG A 85 -17.90 3.31 5.79
N GLY A 86 -17.61 2.51 4.78
CA GLY A 86 -17.82 2.82 3.36
C GLY A 86 -16.76 3.73 2.73
N PHE A 87 -15.57 3.85 3.33
CA PHE A 87 -14.46 4.55 2.71
C PHE A 87 -13.77 3.69 1.65
N GLU A 88 -13.31 4.34 0.58
CA GLU A 88 -12.33 3.77 -0.32
C GLU A 88 -10.92 3.97 0.26
N CYS A 89 -10.07 2.93 0.17
CA CYS A 89 -8.74 2.93 0.76
C CYS A 89 -7.67 2.72 -0.30
N VAL A 90 -6.61 3.53 -0.24
CA VAL A 90 -5.40 3.33 -1.05
C VAL A 90 -4.22 3.19 -0.11
N VAL A 91 -3.59 2.02 -0.09
CA VAL A 91 -2.38 1.76 0.71
C VAL A 91 -1.16 1.94 -0.17
N ALA A 92 -0.32 2.94 0.13
CA ALA A 92 0.90 3.22 -0.62
C ALA A 92 2.07 2.41 -0.07
N THR A 93 2.39 1.29 -0.72
CA THR A 93 3.46 0.37 -0.31
C THR A 93 3.96 -0.48 -1.47
N ASN A 94 5.16 -1.04 -1.32
CA ASN A 94 5.67 -2.12 -2.17
C ASN A 94 5.68 -3.48 -1.45
N ASP A 95 5.24 -3.51 -0.20
CA ASP A 95 5.18 -4.75 0.57
C ASP A 95 4.10 -5.68 0.00
N LYS A 96 4.51 -6.94 -0.24
CA LYS A 96 3.63 -7.96 -0.82
C LYS A 96 2.57 -8.44 0.17
N ASP A 97 2.84 -8.33 1.47
CA ASP A 97 1.95 -8.84 2.51
C ASP A 97 0.69 -7.99 2.60
N ILE A 98 0.79 -6.69 2.32
CA ILE A 98 -0.34 -5.77 2.23
C ILE A 98 -1.29 -6.10 1.06
N LEU A 99 -0.85 -6.85 0.05
CA LEU A 99 -1.74 -7.29 -1.03
C LEU A 99 -2.90 -8.17 -0.54
N GLN A 100 -2.80 -8.75 0.67
CA GLN A 100 -3.91 -9.47 1.34
C GLN A 100 -5.12 -8.56 1.60
N LEU A 101 -4.93 -7.25 1.71
CA LEU A 101 -5.97 -6.27 2.00
C LEU A 101 -6.74 -5.82 0.76
N VAL A 102 -6.18 -6.06 -0.43
CA VAL A 102 -6.82 -5.65 -1.69
C VAL A 102 -8.18 -6.32 -1.85
N GLY A 103 -9.18 -5.52 -2.17
CA GLY A 103 -10.56 -5.97 -2.27
C GLY A 103 -11.45 -4.88 -2.83
N GLU A 104 -12.76 -5.04 -2.71
CA GLU A 104 -13.70 -3.99 -3.08
C GLU A 104 -13.45 -2.74 -2.24
N GLY A 105 -13.23 -1.60 -2.90
CA GLY A 105 -12.89 -0.34 -2.26
C GLY A 105 -11.48 -0.27 -1.65
N VAL A 106 -10.58 -1.25 -1.91
CA VAL A 106 -9.19 -1.23 -1.43
C VAL A 106 -8.21 -1.54 -2.54
N CYS A 107 -7.28 -0.62 -2.79
CA CYS A 107 -6.20 -0.78 -3.75
C CYS A 107 -4.83 -0.52 -3.10
N VAL A 108 -3.77 -1.06 -3.69
CA VAL A 108 -2.40 -0.74 -3.33
C VAL A 108 -1.80 0.19 -4.39
N TYR A 109 -1.22 1.31 -3.95
CA TYR A 109 -0.45 2.22 -4.80
C TYR A 109 1.03 1.82 -4.73
N SER A 110 1.53 1.23 -5.80
CA SER A 110 2.89 0.66 -5.88
C SER A 110 3.77 1.44 -6.84
N SER A 111 5.05 1.61 -6.49
CA SER A 111 6.04 2.28 -7.34
C SER A 111 6.56 1.44 -8.52
N GLY A 112 6.09 0.21 -8.69
CA GLY A 112 6.51 -0.66 -9.79
C GLY A 112 7.92 -1.24 -9.71
N SER A 113 8.76 -0.77 -8.78
CA SER A 113 10.18 -1.14 -8.71
C SER A 113 10.45 -2.61 -8.34
N ALA A 114 9.47 -3.31 -7.76
CA ALA A 114 9.61 -4.72 -7.35
C ALA A 114 9.56 -5.72 -8.51
N ALA A 115 9.31 -5.30 -9.77
CA ALA A 115 9.12 -6.16 -10.93
C ALA A 115 10.13 -5.94 -12.07
N GLY A 116 11.22 -5.18 -11.84
CA GLY A 116 12.26 -5.00 -12.87
C GLY A 116 11.92 -4.02 -14.00
N ASP A 117 10.71 -3.48 -14.07
CA ASP A 117 10.30 -2.51 -15.07
C ASP A 117 10.45 -1.08 -14.55
N ALA A 118 11.68 -0.60 -14.50
CA ALA A 118 12.03 0.77 -14.08
C ALA A 118 11.42 1.90 -14.96
N LYS A 119 10.59 1.56 -15.94
CA LYS A 119 9.94 2.50 -16.86
C LYS A 119 8.47 2.77 -16.57
N GLU A 120 7.80 1.91 -15.82
CA GLU A 120 6.42 2.14 -15.41
C GLU A 120 6.40 2.86 -14.06
N GLY A 121 5.89 4.08 -14.04
CA GLY A 121 5.70 4.87 -12.82
C GLY A 121 4.75 4.20 -11.81
N PHE A 122 4.34 4.94 -10.80
CA PHE A 122 3.37 4.45 -9.82
C PHE A 122 2.06 3.99 -10.48
N ARG A 123 1.49 2.88 -9.98
CA ARG A 123 0.23 2.31 -10.44
C ARG A 123 -0.62 1.81 -9.27
N LEU A 124 -1.92 1.78 -9.47
CA LEU A 124 -2.87 1.15 -8.54
C LEU A 124 -2.97 -0.34 -8.87
N LEU A 125 -2.90 -1.16 -7.83
CA LEU A 125 -3.09 -2.61 -7.89
C LEU A 125 -4.42 -2.93 -7.22
N GLY A 126 -5.41 -3.32 -8.00
CA GLY A 126 -6.68 -3.86 -7.58
C GLY A 126 -6.70 -5.40 -7.65
N ILE A 127 -7.89 -5.97 -7.50
CA ILE A 127 -8.08 -7.44 -7.57
C ILE A 127 -7.54 -8.04 -8.88
N PRO A 128 -7.79 -7.46 -10.07
CA PRO A 128 -7.29 -8.01 -11.34
C PRO A 128 -5.76 -8.08 -11.39
N GLU A 129 -5.07 -6.99 -11.08
CA GLU A 129 -3.60 -6.89 -11.16
C GLU A 129 -2.93 -7.85 -10.18
N VAL A 130 -3.45 -7.96 -8.96
CA VAL A 130 -2.94 -8.91 -7.96
C VAL A 130 -3.18 -10.34 -8.41
N THR A 131 -4.37 -10.66 -8.93
CA THR A 131 -4.72 -12.00 -9.41
C THR A 131 -3.85 -12.41 -10.61
N GLU A 132 -3.62 -11.51 -11.55
CA GLU A 132 -2.74 -11.76 -12.69
C GLU A 132 -1.30 -12.06 -12.24
N LYS A 133 -0.77 -11.24 -11.33
CA LYS A 133 0.61 -11.38 -10.82
C LYS A 133 0.81 -12.64 -9.99
N TRP A 134 -0.15 -12.98 -9.12
CA TRP A 134 0.01 -14.06 -8.13
C TRP A 134 -0.66 -15.36 -8.53
N GLY A 135 -1.56 -15.37 -9.53
CA GLY A 135 -2.32 -16.55 -9.97
C GLY A 135 -3.41 -16.97 -8.98
N VAL A 136 -3.68 -16.14 -7.97
CA VAL A 136 -4.76 -16.32 -6.97
C VAL A 136 -5.34 -14.95 -6.61
N PRO A 137 -6.61 -14.87 -6.16
CA PRO A 137 -7.18 -13.63 -5.67
C PRO A 137 -6.47 -13.13 -4.40
N PRO A 138 -6.52 -11.81 -4.11
CA PRO A 138 -5.86 -11.20 -2.96
C PRO A 138 -6.08 -11.92 -1.62
N ALA A 139 -7.30 -12.36 -1.35
CA ALA A 139 -7.65 -13.08 -0.13
C ALA A 139 -6.85 -14.39 0.09
N MET A 140 -6.21 -14.92 -0.94
CA MET A 140 -5.37 -16.12 -0.86
C MET A 140 -3.87 -15.82 -0.78
N ILE A 141 -3.45 -14.56 -0.79
CA ILE A 141 -2.02 -14.22 -0.70
C ILE A 141 -1.40 -14.78 0.58
N GLY A 142 -2.06 -14.62 1.72
CA GLY A 142 -1.61 -15.21 2.98
C GLY A 142 -1.50 -16.73 2.95
N ASP A 143 -2.37 -17.41 2.19
CA ASP A 143 -2.29 -18.86 1.98
C ASP A 143 -1.09 -19.24 1.11
N VAL A 144 -0.80 -18.45 0.07
CA VAL A 144 0.42 -18.62 -0.73
C VAL A 144 1.66 -18.46 0.14
N LEU A 145 1.74 -17.39 0.94
CA LEU A 145 2.86 -17.12 1.84
C LEU A 145 3.03 -18.19 2.91
N ALA A 146 1.93 -18.77 3.43
CA ALA A 146 2.01 -19.89 4.36
C ALA A 146 2.72 -21.13 3.76
N LEU A 147 2.57 -21.35 2.45
CA LEU A 147 3.21 -22.47 1.73
C LEU A 147 4.65 -22.13 1.30
N THR A 148 4.88 -20.92 0.80
CA THR A 148 6.17 -20.50 0.24
C THR A 148 7.14 -19.98 1.28
N GLY A 149 6.64 -19.59 2.46
CA GLY A 149 7.38 -18.80 3.43
C GLY A 149 7.63 -17.37 2.96
N ASP A 150 8.39 -16.64 3.75
CA ASP A 150 8.89 -15.31 3.46
C ASP A 150 10.35 -15.16 3.90
N ALA A 151 11.25 -15.12 2.92
CA ALA A 151 12.67 -14.99 3.20
C ALA A 151 13.05 -13.63 3.79
N ALA A 152 12.31 -12.56 3.44
CA ALA A 152 12.56 -11.23 4.00
C ALA A 152 12.30 -11.18 5.50
N ASP A 153 11.34 -11.96 5.98
CA ASP A 153 10.95 -12.05 7.39
C ASP A 153 11.48 -13.30 8.10
N ASN A 154 12.38 -14.01 7.44
CA ASN A 154 12.95 -15.25 7.95
C ASN A 154 11.89 -16.34 8.25
N ILE A 155 10.80 -16.36 7.49
CA ILE A 155 9.75 -17.38 7.61
C ILE A 155 10.04 -18.50 6.61
N PRO A 156 10.37 -19.73 7.06
CA PRO A 156 10.71 -20.82 6.17
C PRO A 156 9.48 -21.34 5.42
N GLY A 157 9.61 -21.59 4.11
CA GLY A 157 8.59 -22.24 3.30
C GLY A 157 8.86 -23.73 3.07
N ILE A 158 7.95 -24.39 2.35
CA ILE A 158 8.12 -25.78 1.92
C ILE A 158 9.18 -25.84 0.82
N THR A 159 10.22 -26.63 1.02
CA THR A 159 11.32 -26.77 0.05
C THR A 159 10.82 -27.19 -1.34
N GLY A 160 11.15 -26.36 -2.36
CA GLY A 160 10.75 -26.58 -3.75
C GLY A 160 9.28 -26.21 -4.06
N VAL A 161 8.63 -25.45 -3.17
CA VAL A 161 7.31 -24.88 -3.39
C VAL A 161 7.44 -23.36 -3.50
N GLY A 162 7.39 -22.84 -4.71
CA GLY A 162 7.33 -21.40 -4.97
C GLY A 162 5.91 -20.93 -5.27
N VAL A 163 5.75 -19.62 -5.49
CA VAL A 163 4.45 -18.97 -5.74
C VAL A 163 3.63 -19.70 -6.80
N LYS A 164 4.20 -20.01 -7.97
CA LYS A 164 3.48 -20.71 -9.06
C LYS A 164 2.92 -22.07 -8.64
N THR A 165 3.66 -22.83 -7.82
CA THR A 165 3.22 -24.13 -7.34
C THR A 165 2.13 -23.97 -6.29
N ALA A 166 2.32 -23.08 -5.33
CA ALA A 166 1.35 -22.79 -4.28
C ALA A 166 0.02 -22.30 -4.89
N SER A 167 0.08 -21.34 -5.81
CA SER A 167 -1.11 -20.81 -6.49
C SER A 167 -1.87 -21.86 -7.28
N LYS A 168 -1.14 -22.76 -7.98
CA LYS A 168 -1.77 -23.89 -8.70
C LYS A 168 -2.50 -24.82 -7.73
N TRP A 169 -1.91 -25.13 -6.57
CA TRP A 169 -2.56 -25.99 -5.58
C TRP A 169 -3.78 -25.30 -4.96
N LEU A 170 -3.64 -24.07 -4.56
CA LEU A 170 -4.75 -23.29 -4.00
C LEU A 170 -5.90 -23.11 -5.01
N GLY A 171 -5.59 -22.87 -6.28
CA GLY A 171 -6.59 -22.82 -7.34
C GLY A 171 -7.34 -24.16 -7.56
N ARG A 172 -6.62 -25.30 -7.39
CA ARG A 172 -7.22 -26.64 -7.50
C ARG A 172 -8.11 -26.97 -6.30
N PHE A 173 -7.70 -26.65 -5.08
CA PHE A 173 -8.41 -27.04 -3.86
C PHE A 173 -9.32 -25.95 -3.32
N GLY A 174 -9.18 -24.72 -3.77
CA GLY A 174 -10.04 -23.58 -3.42
C GLY A 174 -9.60 -22.81 -2.17
N SER A 175 -8.87 -23.43 -1.23
CA SER A 175 -8.34 -22.78 -0.03
C SER A 175 -7.22 -23.60 0.59
N LEU A 176 -6.43 -22.98 1.49
CA LEU A 176 -5.41 -23.69 2.28
C LEU A 176 -6.03 -24.78 3.17
N GLY A 177 -7.19 -24.52 3.78
CA GLY A 177 -7.91 -25.50 4.58
C GLY A 177 -8.27 -26.74 3.76
N ALA A 178 -8.90 -26.55 2.61
CA ALA A 178 -9.25 -27.66 1.71
C ALA A 178 -8.01 -28.40 1.16
N LEU A 179 -6.92 -27.67 0.87
CA LEU A 179 -5.64 -28.28 0.49
C LEU A 179 -5.11 -29.20 1.60
N LEU A 180 -5.09 -28.72 2.84
CA LEU A 180 -4.65 -29.50 4.00
C LEU A 180 -5.50 -30.75 4.25
N GLU A 181 -6.82 -30.66 4.06
CA GLU A 181 -7.74 -31.77 4.26
C GLU A 181 -7.65 -32.82 3.15
N ARG A 182 -7.44 -32.37 1.90
CA ARG A 182 -7.60 -33.20 0.70
C ARG A 182 -6.30 -33.45 -0.07
N CYS A 183 -5.12 -33.09 0.47
CA CYS A 183 -3.83 -33.30 -0.20
C CYS A 183 -3.59 -34.78 -0.57
N GLY A 184 -4.13 -35.73 0.22
CA GLY A 184 -4.05 -37.17 -0.04
C GLY A 184 -4.70 -37.64 -1.36
N GLU A 185 -5.53 -36.80 -2.03
CA GLU A 185 -6.07 -37.08 -3.37
C GLU A 185 -4.97 -37.10 -4.44
N ASP A 186 -3.81 -36.52 -4.15
CA ASP A 186 -2.65 -36.46 -5.05
C ASP A 186 -1.37 -36.82 -4.27
N PRO A 187 -0.79 -38.01 -4.49
CA PRO A 187 0.40 -38.46 -3.74
C PRO A 187 1.60 -37.52 -3.85
N LYS A 188 1.73 -36.74 -4.95
CA LYS A 188 2.84 -35.78 -5.12
C LYS A 188 2.62 -34.55 -4.27
N ILE A 189 1.38 -34.12 -4.10
CA ILE A 189 1.02 -33.00 -3.25
C ILE A 189 1.11 -33.44 -1.79
N ASP A 190 0.56 -34.59 -1.45
CA ASP A 190 0.56 -35.15 -0.09
C ASP A 190 2.00 -35.30 0.45
N ALA A 191 2.91 -35.83 -0.34
CA ALA A 191 4.33 -35.97 0.03
C ALA A 191 5.01 -34.64 0.37
N LYS A 192 4.45 -33.51 -0.09
CA LYS A 192 4.95 -32.16 0.22
C LYS A 192 4.18 -31.51 1.36
N ILE A 193 2.88 -31.72 1.46
CA ILE A 193 2.00 -31.04 2.41
C ILE A 193 2.01 -31.73 3.78
N SER A 194 1.78 -33.05 3.80
CA SER A 194 1.61 -33.79 5.06
C SER A 194 2.79 -33.68 6.03
N PRO A 195 4.07 -33.77 5.59
CA PRO A 195 5.21 -33.60 6.48
C PRO A 195 5.39 -32.17 7.00
N HIS A 196 4.79 -31.18 6.34
CA HIS A 196 4.96 -29.77 6.67
C HIS A 196 3.69 -29.11 7.26
N ARG A 197 2.72 -29.90 7.65
CA ARG A 197 1.41 -29.40 8.11
C ARG A 197 1.53 -28.37 9.24
N ASP A 198 2.31 -28.68 10.27
CA ASP A 198 2.51 -27.79 11.42
C ASP A 198 3.25 -26.51 11.02
N LEU A 199 4.25 -26.62 10.13
CA LEU A 199 4.94 -25.47 9.57
C LEU A 199 3.97 -24.54 8.81
N ILE A 200 3.13 -25.11 7.94
CA ILE A 200 2.16 -24.35 7.15
C ILE A 200 1.18 -23.62 8.08
N LEU A 201 0.63 -24.29 9.09
CA LEU A 201 -0.30 -23.69 10.04
C LEU A 201 0.36 -22.58 10.88
N LYS A 202 1.61 -22.79 11.30
CA LYS A 202 2.42 -21.77 11.97
C LYS A 202 2.63 -20.57 11.03
N ASN A 203 3.10 -20.80 9.81
CA ASN A 203 3.34 -19.74 8.83
C ASN A 203 2.05 -18.95 8.55
N ARG A 204 0.90 -19.63 8.41
CA ARG A 204 -0.38 -18.94 8.17
C ARG A 204 -0.71 -17.96 9.30
N ARG A 205 -0.42 -18.33 10.54
CA ARG A 205 -0.57 -17.43 11.69
C ARG A 205 0.43 -16.27 11.67
N MET A 206 1.67 -16.54 11.24
CA MET A 206 2.73 -15.52 11.12
C MET A 206 2.40 -14.43 10.10
N VAL A 207 1.88 -14.84 8.93
CA VAL A 207 1.61 -13.93 7.80
C VAL A 207 0.21 -13.31 7.83
N THR A 208 -0.65 -13.72 8.77
CA THR A 208 -1.97 -13.11 8.94
C THR A 208 -1.83 -11.72 9.58
N LEU A 209 -2.38 -10.71 8.90
CA LEU A 209 -2.41 -9.35 9.42
C LEU A 209 -3.49 -9.21 10.50
N ASP A 210 -3.18 -8.51 11.58
CA ASP A 210 -4.16 -8.16 12.60
C ASP A 210 -5.01 -6.97 12.11
N THR A 211 -6.31 -7.16 12.06
CA THR A 211 -7.28 -6.17 11.60
C THR A 211 -8.12 -5.57 12.73
N GLY A 212 -7.80 -5.90 13.97
CA GLY A 212 -8.58 -5.55 15.17
C GLY A 212 -7.87 -4.66 16.18
N LEU A 213 -6.72 -4.08 15.83
CA LEU A 213 -5.96 -3.22 16.73
C LEU A 213 -6.71 -1.91 17.05
N PRO A 214 -6.52 -1.36 18.26
CA PRO A 214 -7.03 -0.04 18.58
C PRO A 214 -6.35 1.01 17.72
N LEU A 215 -7.12 1.93 17.14
CA LEU A 215 -6.57 2.99 16.29
C LEU A 215 -6.10 4.18 17.15
N PRO A 216 -4.81 4.53 17.11
CA PRO A 216 -4.26 5.66 17.90
C PRO A 216 -4.90 7.01 17.56
N LEU A 217 -5.35 7.18 16.30
CA LEU A 217 -5.97 8.39 15.81
C LEU A 217 -7.23 8.03 15.00
N PRO A 218 -8.38 8.67 15.21
CA PRO A 218 -9.56 8.44 14.38
C PRO A 218 -9.34 8.94 12.95
N ILE A 219 -9.95 8.29 11.96
CA ILE A 219 -9.77 8.61 10.53
C ILE A 219 -10.09 10.07 10.24
N GLU A 220 -11.12 10.62 10.87
CA GLU A 220 -11.56 12.01 10.68
C GLU A 220 -10.51 13.04 11.12
N ALA A 221 -9.59 12.67 11.98
CA ALA A 221 -8.48 13.53 12.41
C ALA A 221 -7.29 13.52 11.43
N MET A 222 -7.39 12.76 10.32
CA MET A 222 -6.35 12.63 9.30
C MET A 222 -6.59 13.53 8.08
N GLY A 223 -7.52 14.48 8.15
CA GLY A 223 -7.74 15.45 7.08
C GLY A 223 -6.46 16.17 6.69
N ILE A 224 -6.25 16.35 5.38
CA ILE A 224 -5.04 16.95 4.84
C ILE A 224 -5.15 18.48 4.90
N ASP A 225 -4.40 19.09 5.79
CA ASP A 225 -4.33 20.56 5.93
C ASP A 225 -2.86 21.02 6.08
N PRO A 226 -2.18 21.37 4.98
CA PRO A 226 -0.78 21.78 4.99
C PRO A 226 -0.56 23.13 5.67
N CYS A 227 0.47 23.22 6.50
CA CYS A 227 0.97 24.48 7.06
C CYS A 227 2.07 25.05 6.16
N TYR A 228 1.68 25.80 5.12
CA TYR A 228 2.61 26.26 4.09
C TYR A 228 3.77 27.13 4.62
N PRO A 229 3.58 28.11 5.52
CA PRO A 229 4.68 28.93 6.01
C PRO A 229 5.81 28.12 6.66
N GLU A 230 5.44 27.20 7.56
CA GLU A 230 6.38 26.35 8.28
C GLU A 230 6.99 25.29 7.35
N LEU A 231 6.20 24.74 6.42
CA LEU A 231 6.68 23.81 5.42
C LEU A 231 7.72 24.45 4.50
N ILE A 232 7.48 25.66 4.03
CA ILE A 232 8.44 26.43 3.21
C ILE A 232 9.71 26.70 4.01
N ALA A 233 9.60 27.09 5.28
CA ALA A 233 10.76 27.32 6.15
C ALA A 233 11.59 26.03 6.32
N ALA A 234 10.96 24.90 6.59
CA ALA A 234 11.63 23.60 6.72
C ALA A 234 12.33 23.18 5.40
N MET A 235 11.68 23.37 4.24
CA MET A 235 12.28 23.04 2.95
C MET A 235 13.50 23.91 2.63
N LYS A 236 13.50 25.19 3.03
CA LYS A 236 14.65 26.09 2.94
C LYS A 236 15.80 25.65 3.84
N GLU A 237 15.51 25.28 5.08
CA GLU A 237 16.46 24.73 6.05
C GLU A 237 17.18 23.49 5.48
N PHE A 238 16.43 22.57 4.85
CA PHE A 238 16.98 21.37 4.22
C PHE A 238 17.65 21.62 2.86
N GLY A 239 17.61 22.83 2.33
CA GLY A 239 18.21 23.18 1.04
C GLY A 239 17.48 22.64 -0.19
N PHE A 240 16.20 22.24 -0.08
CA PHE A 240 15.41 21.67 -1.18
C PHE A 240 14.83 22.74 -2.11
N ARG A 241 15.68 23.46 -2.86
CA ARG A 241 15.32 24.63 -3.68
C ARG A 241 14.12 24.42 -4.62
N SER A 242 14.12 23.34 -5.42
CA SER A 242 13.02 23.09 -6.37
C SER A 242 11.71 22.77 -5.66
N LEU A 243 11.77 21.99 -4.57
CA LEU A 243 10.59 21.64 -3.80
C LEU A 243 10.02 22.86 -3.07
N THR A 244 10.88 23.75 -2.57
CA THR A 244 10.48 25.03 -1.99
C THR A 244 9.71 25.87 -2.99
N ALA A 245 10.23 26.03 -4.22
CA ALA A 245 9.56 26.80 -5.27
C ALA A 245 8.19 26.23 -5.66
N ASP A 246 8.08 24.89 -5.71
CA ASP A 246 6.80 24.22 -5.97
C ASP A 246 5.78 24.49 -4.86
N ILE A 247 6.19 24.40 -3.59
CA ILE A 247 5.33 24.64 -2.44
C ILE A 247 4.93 26.13 -2.34
N GLU A 248 5.85 27.05 -2.59
CA GLU A 248 5.54 28.49 -2.65
C GLU A 248 4.54 28.85 -3.76
N ARG A 249 4.56 28.11 -4.89
CA ARG A 249 3.56 28.27 -5.96
C ARG A 249 2.19 27.79 -5.50
N GLU A 250 2.10 26.62 -4.89
CA GLU A 250 0.84 26.06 -4.36
C GLU A 250 0.21 26.98 -3.30
N ASP A 251 1.02 27.51 -2.38
CA ASP A 251 0.55 28.46 -1.36
C ASP A 251 -0.05 29.71 -1.99
N ARG A 252 0.60 30.28 -3.02
CA ARG A 252 0.06 31.43 -3.76
C ARG A 252 -1.25 31.11 -4.48
N GLU A 253 -1.34 29.95 -5.14
CA GLU A 253 -2.55 29.51 -5.84
C GLU A 253 -3.73 29.35 -4.86
N ARG A 254 -3.47 28.74 -3.70
CA ARG A 254 -4.47 28.56 -2.62
C ARG A 254 -4.91 29.88 -2.01
N SER A 255 -3.98 30.82 -1.81
CA SER A 255 -4.24 32.12 -1.19
C SER A 255 -4.96 33.11 -2.12
N GLY A 256 -5.18 32.76 -3.41
CA GLY A 256 -5.77 33.68 -4.41
C GLY A 256 -4.89 34.89 -4.73
N ALA A 257 -3.63 34.87 -4.36
CA ALA A 257 -2.67 35.92 -4.67
C ALA A 257 -2.27 35.85 -6.14
N VAL A 258 -2.91 36.68 -6.98
CA VAL A 258 -2.53 36.86 -8.40
C VAL A 258 -1.05 37.26 -8.47
N PRO A 259 -0.23 36.63 -9.33
CA PRO A 259 1.14 37.06 -9.54
C PRO A 259 1.12 38.52 -10.03
N LYS A 260 1.85 39.41 -9.36
CA LYS A 260 2.22 40.67 -9.99
C LYS A 260 3.10 40.32 -11.18
N GLU A 261 2.57 40.38 -12.38
CA GLU A 261 3.36 40.28 -13.62
C GLU A 261 4.46 41.33 -13.54
N GLY A 262 5.69 40.85 -13.42
CA GLY A 262 6.87 41.65 -13.74
C GLY A 262 6.80 41.97 -15.23
N THR A 263 6.60 43.21 -15.54
CA THR A 263 6.72 43.78 -16.88
C THR A 263 8.10 43.48 -17.44
N ASP A 264 8.16 42.52 -18.36
CA ASP A 264 9.31 42.37 -19.27
C ASP A 264 8.94 43.05 -20.60
N PRO A 265 9.60 44.13 -21.02
CA PRO A 265 9.20 44.90 -22.18
C PRO A 265 9.89 44.44 -23.46
N ASP A 266 10.24 43.16 -23.62
CA ASP A 266 10.70 42.67 -24.93
C ASP A 266 10.63 41.15 -25.09
N ALA A 267 9.50 40.64 -25.58
CA ALA A 267 9.42 39.30 -26.11
C ALA A 267 8.60 39.31 -27.41
N GLY A 268 9.35 39.34 -28.51
CA GLY A 268 8.83 39.28 -29.87
C GLY A 268 8.03 38.00 -30.13
N ARG A 269 6.92 38.25 -30.83
CA ARG A 269 6.08 37.42 -31.68
C ARG A 269 6.64 36.02 -32.01
N VAL A 270 5.91 34.97 -31.60
CA VAL A 270 5.86 33.68 -32.32
C VAL A 270 4.41 33.23 -32.38
N GLU A 271 3.96 32.88 -33.59
CA GLU A 271 2.59 32.46 -33.92
C GLU A 271 2.29 31.04 -33.38
N PRO A 272 1.00 30.69 -33.14
CA PRO A 272 0.64 29.38 -32.55
C PRO A 272 0.46 28.33 -33.66
N GLU A 273 1.13 27.19 -33.51
CA GLU A 273 0.79 25.96 -34.23
C GLU A 273 -0.42 25.26 -33.60
N LYS A 274 -1.29 24.81 -34.50
CA LYS A 274 -2.57 24.16 -34.22
C LYS A 274 -2.39 22.69 -33.82
N GLY A 275 -3.13 22.27 -32.81
CA GLY A 275 -3.89 21.00 -32.89
C GLY A 275 -3.39 19.80 -32.16
N ALA A 276 -4.00 19.48 -31.00
CA ALA A 276 -4.47 18.13 -30.70
C ALA A 276 -5.63 18.23 -29.71
N ARG A 277 -6.79 17.80 -30.20
CA ARG A 277 -8.08 17.73 -29.50
C ARG A 277 -8.09 16.46 -28.70
N VAL A 278 -8.22 16.54 -27.37
CA VAL A 278 -8.54 15.39 -26.52
C VAL A 278 -10.04 15.33 -26.36
N GLU A 279 -10.64 14.26 -26.84
CA GLU A 279 -12.07 14.00 -26.73
C GLU A 279 -12.45 13.63 -25.30
N ASN A 280 -13.45 14.35 -24.78
CA ASN A 280 -14.18 14.01 -23.57
C ASN A 280 -14.98 12.72 -23.80
N LEU A 281 -14.70 11.70 -23.02
CA LEU A 281 -15.62 10.57 -22.84
C LEU A 281 -16.61 10.91 -21.75
N SER A 282 -17.81 11.31 -22.19
CA SER A 282 -18.98 11.50 -21.35
C SER A 282 -19.47 10.16 -20.78
N ARG A 283 -19.68 10.14 -19.47
CA ARG A 283 -20.50 9.15 -18.78
C ARG A 283 -21.95 9.35 -19.18
N GLU A 284 -22.57 8.31 -19.70
CA GLU A 284 -24.01 8.00 -19.56
C GLU A 284 -24.26 6.60 -20.17
N GLU A 285 -24.38 5.58 -19.32
CA GLU A 285 -25.22 4.44 -19.60
C GLU A 285 -25.92 4.03 -18.30
N THR A 286 -27.20 4.35 -18.31
CA THR A 286 -28.22 4.02 -17.33
C THR A 286 -28.48 2.51 -17.35
N ILE A 287 -28.26 1.81 -16.24
CA ILE A 287 -28.69 0.44 -16.07
C ILE A 287 -30.07 0.43 -15.43
N ALA A 288 -31.05 -0.08 -16.15
CA ALA A 288 -32.42 -0.33 -15.70
C ALA A 288 -32.49 -1.47 -14.65
N PRO A 289 -33.43 -1.42 -13.71
CA PRO A 289 -33.56 -2.44 -12.70
C PRO A 289 -34.18 -3.72 -13.26
N VAL A 290 -33.51 -4.85 -13.03
CA VAL A 290 -34.09 -6.19 -13.28
C VAL A 290 -34.93 -6.59 -12.06
N GLN A 291 -36.23 -6.66 -12.26
CA GLN A 291 -37.14 -7.41 -11.38
C GLN A 291 -36.88 -8.90 -11.53
N GLY A 292 -36.61 -9.58 -10.43
CA GLY A 292 -36.49 -11.03 -10.34
C GLY A 292 -37.27 -11.57 -9.15
N GLU A 293 -38.21 -12.40 -9.45
CA GLU A 293 -39.23 -12.96 -8.58
C GLU A 293 -38.69 -13.87 -7.48
N LEU A 294 -39.39 -13.85 -6.35
CA LEU A 294 -39.37 -14.88 -5.30
C LEU A 294 -39.80 -16.23 -5.87
N PHE A 295 -39.14 -17.31 -5.48
CA PHE A 295 -39.79 -18.62 -5.24
C PHE A 295 -39.03 -19.47 -4.19
N SER A 296 -39.82 -19.82 -3.16
CA SER A 296 -39.87 -20.99 -2.26
C SER A 296 -38.61 -21.52 -1.64
#